data_ab220724d01e77f747e5c84c649f4ebd
#
_entry.id   ab220724d01e77f747e5c84c649f4ebd
#
_cell.length_a   1.000
_cell.length_b   1.000
_cell.length_c   1.000
_cell.angle_alpha   90.00
_cell.angle_beta   90.00
_cell.angle_gamma   90.00
#
_symmetry.space_group_name_H-M   'P 1'
#
loop_
_entity.id
_entity.type
_entity.pdbx_description
1 polymer ?
#
loop_
_entity_poly.entity_id
_entity_poly.type
_entity_poly.pdbx_seq_one_letter_code
_entity_poly.pdbx_strand_id
1 'polypeptide(L)'
;MKKLIVALLIVVTMVPALFATGSQEAAAPAAVAKPIVMKIGHAQPVTHPRHESLLKFKELVEARTNGGIVVEIYPAAQLGDEAAMLDATKLGTLQATRGGLFERVTPKMLIYTMPFLFDSLEGIEKVTMGPIGDKIAAFAEQNGLLVLTTGDAGGFRQITNNVRPIVTPEDLKGLKIRAPGVKTIVKTLEAFGANVVTIPYGETYMALKAGVADGQENPFVNIEVMKFYEVQKYLTIVDYQFHPDPFNVNPAWYKSLTPEYQKILKDCAIESMKYNNQLNKTASLKAFEVMKNALEVTTLTPAQRQAFKDKAMTVYAAFIAEGIMTQAELDEIRAVSK
;
A
#
# COMPACT_ATOMS: atom_id res chain seq x y z
N MET A 1 11.31 78.66 38.47
CA MET A 1 12.57 79.26 39.00
C MET A 1 13.72 78.39 38.50
N LYS A 2 14.44 78.89 37.49
CA LYS A 2 15.91 79.14 37.54
C LYS A 2 16.73 77.86 37.82
N LYS A 3 17.70 77.45 37.05
CA LYS A 3 18.73 78.13 36.23
C LYS A 3 19.36 77.03 35.27
N LEU A 4 19.52 77.32 34.07
CA LEU A 4 20.65 77.48 33.18
C LEU A 4 22.05 77.29 33.79
N ILE A 5 22.90 76.43 33.28
CA ILE A 5 24.34 76.63 33.15
C ILE A 5 24.84 75.95 31.87
N VAL A 6 25.49 76.70 31.03
CA VAL A 6 26.23 76.48 29.81
C VAL A 6 27.71 76.24 30.13
N ALA A 7 28.37 75.37 29.55
CA ALA A 7 29.82 75.43 29.27
C ALA A 7 30.19 74.20 28.34
N LEU A 8 30.66 74.42 27.24
CA LEU A 8 31.84 74.91 26.56
C LEU A 8 32.63 73.76 25.90
N LEU A 9 32.76 73.87 24.62
CA LEU A 9 33.55 73.07 23.68
C LEU A 9 34.99 72.92 24.09
N ILE A 10 35.54 71.68 23.78
CA ILE A 10 36.90 71.56 23.27
C ILE A 10 36.91 70.50 22.15
N VAL A 11 37.24 71.02 20.97
CA VAL A 11 37.53 70.21 19.74
C VAL A 11 38.99 69.78 19.84
N VAL A 12 39.20 68.47 19.85
CA VAL A 12 40.53 67.89 19.53
C VAL A 12 40.40 66.97 18.36
N THR A 13 40.87 67.43 17.21
CA THR A 13 41.06 66.65 16.01
C THR A 13 42.30 65.74 16.16
N MET A 14 42.04 64.46 16.28
CA MET A 14 43.09 63.42 16.04
C MET A 14 42.64 62.52 14.91
N VAL A 15 43.37 62.58 13.81
CA VAL A 15 43.30 61.61 12.70
C VAL A 15 44.02 60.34 13.16
N PRO A 16 43.45 59.20 13.09
CA PRO A 16 44.18 57.95 13.09
C PRO A 16 44.07 57.24 11.71
N ALA A 17 45.20 56.75 11.35
CA ALA A 17 45.53 56.02 10.11
C ALA A 17 44.58 54.85 9.83
N LEU A 18 44.27 54.70 8.53
CA LEU A 18 43.68 53.51 7.95
C LEU A 18 44.61 52.29 8.23
N PHE A 19 44.06 51.37 9.08
CA PHE A 19 44.41 49.94 8.93
C PHE A 19 43.21 49.25 8.38
N ALA A 20 43.22 48.99 7.08
CA ALA A 20 42.28 48.09 6.42
C ALA A 20 42.63 46.65 6.84
N THR A 21 42.09 46.19 7.98
CA THR A 21 41.99 44.73 8.28
C THR A 21 40.73 44.26 7.56
N GLY A 22 40.96 43.52 6.46
CA GLY A 22 39.87 42.75 5.82
C GLY A 22 39.28 41.78 6.81
N SER A 23 38.17 42.19 7.49
CA SER A 23 37.30 41.25 8.16
C SER A 23 36.62 40.41 7.07
N GLN A 24 37.09 39.20 6.90
CA GLN A 24 36.40 38.15 6.18
C GLN A 24 35.11 37.95 6.94
N GLU A 25 34.02 38.47 6.42
CA GLU A 25 32.67 38.28 6.94
C GLU A 25 32.43 36.75 6.91
N ALA A 26 32.51 36.11 8.07
CA ALA A 26 32.18 34.70 8.21
C ALA A 26 30.74 34.55 7.72
N ALA A 27 30.57 33.83 6.62
CA ALA A 27 29.25 33.52 6.10
C ALA A 27 28.38 32.99 7.23
N ALA A 28 27.29 33.67 7.52
CA ALA A 28 26.31 33.23 8.52
C ALA A 28 25.96 31.75 8.20
N PRO A 29 25.90 30.85 9.19
CA PRO A 29 25.50 29.50 8.93
C PRO A 29 24.15 29.52 8.23
N ALA A 30 24.08 28.90 7.04
CA ALA A 30 22.85 28.82 6.27
C ALA A 30 21.74 28.30 7.20
N ALA A 31 20.67 29.08 7.29
CA ALA A 31 19.52 28.68 8.11
C ALA A 31 19.12 27.28 7.69
N VAL A 32 19.18 26.32 8.62
CA VAL A 32 18.76 24.93 8.35
C VAL A 32 17.30 24.99 7.97
N ALA A 33 16.99 24.77 6.70
CA ALA A 33 15.61 24.76 6.22
C ALA A 33 14.82 23.74 7.05
N LYS A 34 13.61 24.09 7.48
CA LYS A 34 12.76 23.15 8.21
C LYS A 34 12.54 21.90 7.35
N PRO A 35 12.68 20.72 7.91
CA PRO A 35 12.48 19.48 7.16
C PRO A 35 11.04 19.41 6.62
N ILE A 36 10.90 18.85 5.43
CA ILE A 36 9.62 18.55 4.83
C ILE A 36 9.05 17.30 5.53
N VAL A 37 7.86 17.37 6.09
CA VAL A 37 7.21 16.23 6.74
C VAL A 37 6.39 15.47 5.71
N MET A 38 6.67 14.16 5.58
CA MET A 38 5.89 13.22 4.78
C MET A 38 5.11 12.28 5.69
N LYS A 39 3.80 12.48 5.79
CA LYS A 39 2.89 11.61 6.55
C LYS A 39 2.41 10.46 5.67
N ILE A 40 2.51 9.23 6.19
CA ILE A 40 2.09 8.01 5.49
C ILE A 40 1.12 7.24 6.37
N GLY A 41 -0.09 6.94 5.85
CA GLY A 41 -1.10 6.13 6.54
C GLY A 41 -1.23 4.73 5.96
N HIS A 42 -1.54 3.74 6.80
CA HIS A 42 -1.95 2.40 6.39
C HIS A 42 -2.80 1.70 7.45
N ALA A 43 -3.65 0.74 7.01
CA ALA A 43 -4.60 0.05 7.90
C ALA A 43 -4.04 -1.19 8.60
N GLN A 44 -2.83 -1.65 8.25
CA GLN A 44 -2.24 -2.86 8.82
C GLN A 44 -1.65 -2.58 10.22
N PRO A 45 -1.67 -3.57 11.14
CA PRO A 45 -0.99 -3.45 12.43
C PRO A 45 0.53 -3.38 12.26
N VAL A 46 1.23 -2.96 13.32
CA VAL A 46 2.68 -2.79 13.32
C VAL A 46 3.48 -4.09 13.10
N THR A 47 2.84 -5.24 13.32
CA THR A 47 3.43 -6.56 13.09
C THR A 47 3.41 -7.01 11.63
N HIS A 48 2.70 -6.28 10.76
CA HIS A 48 2.58 -6.64 9.34
C HIS A 48 3.83 -6.20 8.54
N PRO A 49 4.30 -6.99 7.55
CA PRO A 49 5.42 -6.63 6.66
C PRO A 49 5.34 -5.25 6.02
N ARG A 50 4.14 -4.76 5.70
CA ARG A 50 3.92 -3.39 5.21
C ARG A 50 4.48 -2.34 6.16
N HIS A 51 4.24 -2.47 7.47
CA HIS A 51 4.75 -1.51 8.46
C HIS A 51 6.27 -1.55 8.52
N GLU A 52 6.85 -2.74 8.62
CA GLU A 52 8.31 -2.92 8.65
C GLU A 52 8.98 -2.36 7.40
N SER A 53 8.39 -2.60 6.22
CA SER A 53 8.89 -2.01 4.97
C SER A 53 8.77 -0.49 4.90
N LEU A 54 7.77 0.10 5.55
CA LEU A 54 7.66 1.56 5.67
C LEU A 54 8.67 2.14 6.66
N LEU A 55 9.05 1.42 7.72
CA LEU A 55 10.18 1.80 8.57
C LEU A 55 11.47 1.80 7.76
N LYS A 56 11.69 0.81 6.88
CA LYS A 56 12.82 0.80 5.95
C LYS A 56 12.77 1.97 4.97
N PHE A 57 11.60 2.29 4.42
CA PHE A 57 11.41 3.47 3.57
C PHE A 57 11.80 4.76 4.31
N LYS A 58 11.33 4.94 5.55
CA LYS A 58 11.68 6.08 6.42
C LYS A 58 13.19 6.20 6.60
N GLU A 59 13.86 5.12 7.01
CA GLU A 59 15.31 5.08 7.18
C GLU A 59 16.04 5.55 5.92
N LEU A 60 15.67 5.00 4.77
CA LEU A 60 16.31 5.31 3.48
C LEU A 60 16.08 6.77 3.06
N VAL A 61 14.85 7.28 3.19
CA VAL A 61 14.53 8.66 2.80
C VAL A 61 15.24 9.65 3.70
N GLU A 62 15.17 9.49 5.02
CA GLU A 62 15.80 10.41 5.97
C GLU A 62 17.32 10.43 5.80
N ALA A 63 17.94 9.26 5.56
CA ALA A 63 19.37 9.16 5.30
C ALA A 63 19.78 9.83 3.97
N ARG A 64 19.06 9.53 2.86
CA ARG A 64 19.43 10.01 1.51
C ARG A 64 19.11 11.48 1.30
N THR A 65 18.20 12.07 2.10
CA THR A 65 17.89 13.50 2.07
C THR A 65 18.64 14.30 3.13
N ASN A 66 19.55 13.66 3.90
CA ASN A 66 20.24 14.26 5.04
C ASN A 66 19.26 14.94 6.02
N GLY A 67 18.10 14.31 6.28
CA GLY A 67 17.04 14.86 7.12
C GLY A 67 16.20 15.95 6.47
N GLY A 68 16.39 16.24 5.18
CA GLY A 68 15.57 17.22 4.45
C GLY A 68 14.11 16.81 4.30
N ILE A 69 13.84 15.47 4.29
CA ILE A 69 12.49 14.90 4.43
C ILE A 69 12.45 14.03 5.68
N VAL A 70 11.46 14.24 6.53
CA VAL A 70 11.17 13.42 7.72
C VAL A 70 9.88 12.65 7.46
N VAL A 71 9.90 11.33 7.66
CA VAL A 71 8.76 10.44 7.41
C VAL A 71 8.06 10.10 8.73
N GLU A 72 6.76 10.38 8.79
CA GLU A 72 5.87 9.98 9.89
C GLU A 72 4.92 8.88 9.41
N ILE A 73 4.91 7.74 10.11
CA ILE A 73 4.11 6.57 9.73
C ILE A 73 2.96 6.38 10.72
N TYR A 74 1.74 6.26 10.20
CA TYR A 74 0.50 6.09 10.97
C TYR A 74 -0.13 4.73 10.64
N PRO A 75 0.16 3.68 11.45
CA PRO A 75 -0.34 2.32 11.26
C PRO A 75 -1.77 2.14 11.78
N ALA A 76 -2.32 0.92 11.58
CA ALA A 76 -3.55 0.42 12.19
C ALA A 76 -4.75 1.37 12.04
N ALA A 77 -4.87 2.01 10.89
CA ALA A 77 -5.97 2.92 10.56
C ALA A 77 -6.09 4.15 11.51
N GLN A 78 -4.99 4.60 12.13
CA GLN A 78 -4.99 5.77 13.03
C GLN A 78 -5.52 7.05 12.38
N LEU A 79 -5.41 7.17 11.05
CA LEU A 79 -5.91 8.32 10.28
C LEU A 79 -7.24 8.03 9.54
N GLY A 80 -7.98 7.02 9.98
CA GLY A 80 -9.19 6.52 9.32
C GLY A 80 -8.96 5.21 8.58
N ASP A 81 -10.03 4.65 8.00
CA ASP A 81 -9.94 3.44 7.20
C ASP A 81 -9.17 3.66 5.87
N GLU A 82 -8.96 2.61 5.08
CA GLU A 82 -8.21 2.71 3.82
C GLU A 82 -8.85 3.69 2.83
N ALA A 83 -10.18 3.80 2.82
CA ALA A 83 -10.89 4.73 1.93
C ALA A 83 -10.67 6.18 2.36
N ALA A 84 -10.83 6.47 3.65
CA ALA A 84 -10.60 7.81 4.21
C ALA A 84 -9.15 8.29 4.00
N MET A 85 -8.17 7.41 4.26
CA MET A 85 -6.76 7.74 4.04
C MET A 85 -6.44 7.97 2.56
N LEU A 86 -7.03 7.20 1.64
CA LEU A 86 -6.84 7.39 0.21
C LEU A 86 -7.43 8.73 -0.26
N ASP A 87 -8.63 9.08 0.22
CA ASP A 87 -9.26 10.38 -0.09
C ASP A 87 -8.47 11.55 0.52
N ALA A 88 -7.95 11.42 1.75
CA ALA A 88 -7.04 12.39 2.35
C ALA A 88 -5.75 12.57 1.52
N THR A 89 -5.24 11.49 0.92
CA THR A 89 -4.08 11.56 0.02
C THR A 89 -4.42 12.29 -1.27
N LYS A 90 -5.59 12.04 -1.88
CA LYS A 90 -6.06 12.79 -3.07
C LYS A 90 -6.18 14.28 -2.77
N LEU A 91 -6.74 14.64 -1.63
CA LEU A 91 -6.92 16.02 -1.19
C LEU A 91 -5.62 16.72 -0.74
N GLY A 92 -4.53 15.98 -0.51
CA GLY A 92 -3.23 16.51 -0.07
C GLY A 92 -3.13 16.78 1.43
N THR A 93 -4.13 16.43 2.24
CA THR A 93 -4.06 16.48 3.70
C THR A 93 -3.20 15.36 4.30
N LEU A 94 -2.99 14.28 3.54
CA LEU A 94 -2.04 13.22 3.77
C LEU A 94 -1.10 13.13 2.56
N GLN A 95 0.22 13.00 2.79
CA GLN A 95 1.20 12.97 1.69
C GLN A 95 1.20 11.63 0.97
N ALA A 96 0.98 10.53 1.71
CA ALA A 96 1.02 9.19 1.13
C ALA A 96 0.13 8.20 1.88
N THR A 97 -0.26 7.12 1.17
CA THR A 97 -0.91 5.96 1.77
C THR A 97 -0.51 4.68 1.04
N ARG A 98 -0.55 3.56 1.75
CA ARG A 98 -0.47 2.20 1.20
C ARG A 98 -1.70 1.41 1.63
N GLY A 99 -2.34 0.72 0.68
CA GLY A 99 -3.57 -0.01 0.99
C GLY A 99 -4.10 -0.84 -0.17
N GLY A 100 -5.09 -1.67 0.16
CA GLY A 100 -5.67 -2.65 -0.76
C GLY A 100 -6.83 -2.14 -1.62
N LEU A 101 -7.21 -0.87 -1.54
CA LEU A 101 -8.29 -0.30 -2.37
C LEU A 101 -7.77 0.25 -3.72
N PHE A 102 -6.93 -0.52 -4.40
CA PHE A 102 -6.24 -0.17 -5.64
C PHE A 102 -7.19 0.17 -6.80
N GLU A 103 -8.43 -0.34 -6.82
CA GLU A 103 -9.47 0.07 -7.78
C GLU A 103 -9.78 1.58 -7.68
N ARG A 104 -9.77 2.13 -6.46
CA ARG A 104 -9.97 3.58 -6.23
C ARG A 104 -8.74 4.42 -6.58
N VAL A 105 -7.56 3.79 -6.72
CA VAL A 105 -6.36 4.41 -7.26
C VAL A 105 -6.49 4.55 -8.77
N THR A 106 -6.73 3.45 -9.45
CA THR A 106 -7.16 3.40 -10.86
C THR A 106 -7.86 2.08 -11.16
N PRO A 107 -9.00 2.09 -11.90
CA PRO A 107 -9.64 0.86 -12.35
C PRO A 107 -8.73 -0.06 -13.17
N LYS A 108 -7.69 0.47 -13.82
CA LYS A 108 -6.69 -0.34 -14.55
C LYS A 108 -5.94 -1.33 -13.67
N MET A 109 -5.80 -1.06 -12.37
CA MET A 109 -5.17 -2.00 -11.42
C MET A 109 -6.00 -3.25 -11.15
N LEU A 110 -7.30 -3.27 -11.51
CA LEU A 110 -8.13 -4.47 -11.42
C LEU A 110 -7.56 -5.64 -12.23
N ILE A 111 -6.78 -5.35 -13.27
CA ILE A 111 -6.13 -6.41 -14.08
C ILE A 111 -5.21 -7.31 -13.24
N TYR A 112 -4.54 -6.78 -12.21
CA TYR A 112 -3.67 -7.55 -11.34
C TYR A 112 -4.41 -8.59 -10.50
N THR A 113 -5.70 -8.38 -10.28
CA THR A 113 -6.55 -9.25 -9.46
C THR A 113 -7.51 -10.09 -10.29
N MET A 114 -7.22 -10.25 -11.58
CA MET A 114 -7.95 -11.24 -12.37
C MET A 114 -7.65 -12.64 -11.82
N PRO A 115 -8.68 -13.45 -11.57
CA PRO A 115 -8.51 -14.72 -10.89
C PRO A 115 -7.63 -15.68 -11.70
N PHE A 116 -6.65 -16.32 -11.04
CA PHE A 116 -5.70 -17.24 -11.64
C PHE A 116 -4.86 -16.65 -12.80
N LEU A 117 -4.64 -15.35 -12.80
CA LEU A 117 -3.81 -14.67 -13.81
C LEU A 117 -2.33 -14.98 -13.61
N PHE A 118 -1.89 -15.11 -12.37
CA PHE A 118 -0.50 -15.34 -11.99
C PHE A 118 -0.33 -16.71 -11.36
N ASP A 119 0.82 -17.34 -11.63
CA ASP A 119 1.20 -18.63 -11.05
C ASP A 119 2.31 -18.50 -9.99
N SER A 120 2.98 -17.34 -9.89
CA SER A 120 4.07 -17.11 -8.94
C SER A 120 4.18 -15.66 -8.47
N LEU A 121 4.75 -15.45 -7.26
CA LEU A 121 5.04 -14.13 -6.74
C LEU A 121 6.15 -13.42 -7.53
N GLU A 122 7.11 -14.17 -8.06
CA GLU A 122 8.16 -13.66 -8.94
C GLU A 122 7.59 -13.10 -10.25
N GLY A 123 6.62 -13.80 -10.86
CA GLY A 123 5.90 -13.33 -12.05
C GLY A 123 5.12 -12.05 -11.78
N ILE A 124 4.48 -11.96 -10.61
CA ILE A 124 3.78 -10.76 -10.15
C ILE A 124 4.76 -9.57 -10.04
N GLU A 125 5.90 -9.77 -9.39
CA GLU A 125 6.90 -8.70 -9.21
C GLU A 125 7.44 -8.18 -10.54
N LYS A 126 7.74 -9.09 -11.51
CA LYS A 126 8.15 -8.69 -12.87
C LYS A 126 7.13 -7.77 -13.53
N VAL A 127 5.83 -8.02 -13.32
CA VAL A 127 4.75 -7.24 -13.93
C VAL A 127 4.51 -5.94 -13.17
N THR A 128 4.31 -6.01 -11.84
CA THR A 128 3.89 -4.84 -11.04
C THR A 128 5.00 -3.81 -10.83
N MET A 129 6.26 -4.24 -10.80
CA MET A 129 7.44 -3.38 -10.61
C MET A 129 8.24 -3.18 -11.91
N GLY A 130 7.73 -3.67 -13.04
CA GLY A 130 8.30 -3.54 -14.37
C GLY A 130 7.56 -2.53 -15.24
N PRO A 131 7.89 -2.46 -16.55
CA PRO A 131 7.30 -1.49 -17.49
C PRO A 131 5.77 -1.55 -17.60
N ILE A 132 5.16 -2.74 -17.44
CA ILE A 132 3.69 -2.88 -17.41
C ILE A 132 3.13 -2.18 -16.18
N GLY A 133 3.77 -2.35 -15.03
CA GLY A 133 3.40 -1.69 -13.78
C GLY A 133 3.45 -0.18 -13.88
N ASP A 134 4.52 0.37 -14.48
CA ASP A 134 4.65 1.81 -14.71
C ASP A 134 3.54 2.34 -15.65
N LYS A 135 3.20 1.63 -16.73
CA LYS A 135 2.07 1.99 -17.61
C LYS A 135 0.74 2.04 -16.85
N ILE A 136 0.46 1.04 -16.02
CA ILE A 136 -0.79 0.96 -15.24
C ILE A 136 -0.81 2.04 -14.15
N ALA A 137 0.31 2.27 -13.46
CA ALA A 137 0.45 3.29 -12.43
C ALA A 137 0.19 4.71 -12.97
N ALA A 138 0.56 5.00 -14.22
CA ALA A 138 0.34 6.30 -14.85
C ALA A 138 -1.14 6.70 -14.92
N PHE A 139 -2.06 5.75 -15.01
CA PHE A 139 -3.50 6.04 -14.99
C PHE A 139 -4.00 6.61 -13.65
N ALA A 140 -3.23 6.45 -12.56
CA ALA A 140 -3.62 6.96 -11.24
C ALA A 140 -3.69 8.49 -11.18
N GLU A 141 -2.93 9.21 -12.02
CA GLU A 141 -2.94 10.68 -12.06
C GLU A 141 -4.32 11.24 -12.44
N GLN A 142 -5.07 10.54 -13.29
CA GLN A 142 -6.44 10.91 -13.67
C GLN A 142 -7.40 10.88 -12.47
N ASN A 143 -7.04 10.15 -11.40
CA ASN A 143 -7.81 10.03 -10.17
C ASN A 143 -7.20 10.82 -9.00
N GLY A 144 -6.28 11.76 -9.28
CA GLY A 144 -5.65 12.61 -8.27
C GLY A 144 -4.62 11.91 -7.40
N LEU A 145 -4.00 10.85 -7.88
CA LEU A 145 -2.94 10.09 -7.19
C LEU A 145 -1.75 9.86 -8.11
N LEU A 146 -0.56 9.76 -7.53
CA LEU A 146 0.64 9.26 -8.21
C LEU A 146 1.09 8.00 -7.48
N VAL A 147 1.45 6.95 -8.24
CA VAL A 147 1.92 5.68 -7.68
C VAL A 147 3.42 5.58 -7.86
N LEU A 148 4.15 5.51 -6.74
CA LEU A 148 5.61 5.35 -6.77
C LEU A 148 6.01 3.94 -7.20
N THR A 149 5.31 2.92 -6.71
CA THR A 149 5.53 1.52 -7.07
C THR A 149 4.33 0.69 -6.58
N THR A 150 4.19 -0.54 -7.08
CA THR A 150 3.16 -1.47 -6.63
C THR A 150 3.81 -2.80 -6.27
N GLY A 151 3.58 -3.28 -5.05
CA GLY A 151 4.10 -4.54 -4.56
C GLY A 151 3.03 -5.50 -4.10
N ASP A 152 3.42 -6.41 -3.21
CA ASP A 152 2.60 -7.47 -2.66
C ASP A 152 2.03 -7.09 -1.28
N ALA A 153 0.72 -7.28 -1.09
CA ALA A 153 0.03 -7.03 0.17
C ALA A 153 -0.05 -8.28 1.08
N GLY A 154 0.65 -9.38 0.76
CA GLY A 154 0.68 -10.59 1.57
C GLY A 154 0.62 -11.90 0.78
N GLY A 155 0.63 -11.87 -0.55
CA GLY A 155 0.61 -13.04 -1.42
C GLY A 155 -0.76 -13.36 -2.02
N PHE A 156 -0.96 -14.64 -2.38
CA PHE A 156 -2.22 -15.14 -2.91
C PHE A 156 -3.29 -15.26 -1.83
N ARG A 157 -4.54 -15.05 -2.23
CA ARG A 157 -5.70 -15.04 -1.34
C ARG A 157 -6.29 -16.44 -1.17
N GLN A 158 -6.62 -16.75 0.08
CA GLN A 158 -7.23 -18.00 0.53
C GLN A 158 -8.61 -17.72 1.11
N ILE A 159 -9.45 -18.74 1.27
CA ILE A 159 -10.80 -18.60 1.81
C ILE A 159 -10.86 -19.28 3.18
N THR A 160 -11.37 -18.57 4.19
CA THR A 160 -11.75 -19.17 5.50
C THR A 160 -13.23 -19.03 5.74
N ASN A 161 -13.84 -19.98 6.50
CA ASN A 161 -15.22 -19.91 6.93
C ASN A 161 -15.49 -20.75 8.18
N ASN A 162 -16.70 -20.59 8.76
CA ASN A 162 -17.16 -21.32 9.96
C ASN A 162 -18.12 -22.46 9.67
N VAL A 163 -18.54 -22.67 8.41
CA VAL A 163 -19.70 -23.51 8.10
C VAL A 163 -19.28 -24.90 7.62
N ARG A 164 -18.37 -25.00 6.65
CA ARG A 164 -17.95 -26.27 6.02
C ARG A 164 -16.63 -26.16 5.27
N PRO A 165 -15.93 -27.30 5.05
CA PRO A 165 -14.85 -27.35 4.07
C PRO A 165 -15.34 -26.93 2.69
N ILE A 166 -14.47 -26.24 1.91
CA ILE A 166 -14.76 -25.85 0.54
C ILE A 166 -13.81 -26.62 -0.36
N VAL A 167 -14.34 -27.49 -1.22
CA VAL A 167 -13.59 -28.32 -2.18
C VAL A 167 -13.99 -28.04 -3.63
N THR A 168 -15.18 -27.47 -3.83
CA THR A 168 -15.69 -27.01 -5.14
C THR A 168 -16.30 -25.62 -5.01
N PRO A 169 -16.47 -24.86 -6.10
CA PRO A 169 -17.17 -23.59 -6.06
C PRO A 169 -18.59 -23.68 -5.48
N GLU A 170 -19.28 -24.79 -5.72
CA GLU A 170 -20.65 -25.03 -5.25
C GLU A 170 -20.75 -25.03 -3.72
N ASP A 171 -19.67 -25.37 -2.99
CA ASP A 171 -19.62 -25.35 -1.53
C ASP A 171 -19.69 -23.91 -0.97
N LEU A 172 -19.41 -22.88 -1.78
CA LEU A 172 -19.59 -21.47 -1.42
C LEU A 172 -21.04 -21.01 -1.50
N LYS A 173 -21.93 -21.79 -2.14
CA LYS A 173 -23.33 -21.40 -2.30
C LYS A 173 -24.01 -21.18 -0.96
N GLY A 174 -24.57 -19.97 -0.81
CA GLY A 174 -25.29 -19.55 0.40
C GLY A 174 -24.40 -19.02 1.51
N LEU A 175 -23.07 -19.17 1.44
CA LEU A 175 -22.16 -18.60 2.44
C LEU A 175 -22.05 -17.08 2.26
N LYS A 176 -22.10 -16.34 3.36
CA LYS A 176 -21.81 -14.91 3.41
C LYS A 176 -20.30 -14.75 3.54
N ILE A 177 -19.63 -14.41 2.44
CA ILE A 177 -18.17 -14.20 2.44
C ILE A 177 -17.87 -12.70 2.45
N ARG A 178 -17.15 -12.27 3.47
CA ARG A 178 -16.65 -10.88 3.53
C ARG A 178 -15.56 -10.66 2.49
N ALA A 179 -15.66 -9.57 1.75
CA ALA A 179 -14.61 -9.08 0.85
C ALA A 179 -14.33 -7.59 1.07
N PRO A 180 -13.15 -7.07 0.66
CA PRO A 180 -12.96 -5.64 0.49
C PRO A 180 -13.82 -5.15 -0.69
N GLY A 181 -14.08 -3.84 -0.75
CA GLY A 181 -14.88 -3.24 -1.84
C GLY A 181 -14.10 -3.13 -3.16
N VAL A 182 -13.58 -4.25 -3.65
CA VAL A 182 -12.84 -4.37 -4.91
C VAL A 182 -13.64 -5.23 -5.89
N LYS A 183 -13.99 -4.66 -7.03
CA LYS A 183 -14.95 -5.24 -7.98
C LYS A 183 -14.54 -6.65 -8.47
N THR A 184 -13.27 -6.86 -8.81
CA THR A 184 -12.80 -8.19 -9.26
C THR A 184 -12.91 -9.25 -8.17
N ILE A 185 -12.63 -8.90 -6.90
CA ILE A 185 -12.75 -9.83 -5.77
C ILE A 185 -14.21 -10.20 -5.56
N VAL A 186 -15.09 -9.19 -5.49
CA VAL A 186 -16.55 -9.40 -5.33
C VAL A 186 -17.08 -10.28 -6.45
N LYS A 187 -16.83 -9.94 -7.72
CA LYS A 187 -17.31 -10.68 -8.87
C LYS A 187 -16.78 -12.11 -8.95
N THR A 188 -15.54 -12.33 -8.52
CA THR A 188 -14.96 -13.69 -8.47
C THR A 188 -15.66 -14.55 -7.42
N LEU A 189 -15.86 -14.03 -6.21
CA LEU A 189 -16.57 -14.77 -5.15
C LEU A 189 -18.04 -15.03 -5.51
N GLU A 190 -18.72 -14.07 -6.14
CA GLU A 190 -20.07 -14.25 -6.68
C GLU A 190 -20.11 -15.33 -7.76
N ALA A 191 -19.12 -15.36 -8.68
CA ALA A 191 -19.01 -16.41 -9.70
C ALA A 191 -18.76 -17.80 -9.08
N PHE A 192 -18.11 -17.87 -7.94
CA PHE A 192 -17.97 -19.10 -7.15
C PHE A 192 -19.25 -19.49 -6.39
N GLY A 193 -20.24 -18.61 -6.31
CA GLY A 193 -21.55 -18.88 -5.68
C GLY A 193 -21.73 -18.27 -4.29
N ALA A 194 -20.78 -17.50 -3.78
CA ALA A 194 -20.88 -16.86 -2.48
C ALA A 194 -21.87 -15.66 -2.49
N ASN A 195 -22.50 -15.41 -1.33
CA ASN A 195 -23.16 -14.15 -1.03
C ASN A 195 -22.11 -13.19 -0.46
N VAL A 196 -21.68 -12.21 -1.26
CA VAL A 196 -20.60 -11.31 -0.85
C VAL A 196 -21.11 -10.16 0.00
N VAL A 197 -20.47 -9.90 1.14
CA VAL A 197 -20.69 -8.73 1.98
C VAL A 197 -19.43 -7.89 2.06
N THR A 198 -19.55 -6.60 1.74
CA THR A 198 -18.40 -5.68 1.76
C THR A 198 -18.31 -5.00 3.11
N ILE A 199 -17.19 -5.22 3.81
CA ILE A 199 -16.92 -4.67 5.15
C ILE A 199 -15.48 -4.14 5.17
N PRO A 200 -15.20 -2.97 5.78
CA PRO A 200 -13.84 -2.43 5.94
C PRO A 200 -12.91 -3.45 6.62
N TYR A 201 -11.61 -3.40 6.25
CA TYR A 201 -10.65 -4.40 6.73
C TYR A 201 -10.54 -4.46 8.25
N GLY A 202 -10.48 -3.31 8.92
CA GLY A 202 -10.38 -3.24 10.39
C GLY A 202 -11.60 -3.78 11.14
N GLU A 203 -12.76 -3.88 10.49
CA GLU A 203 -14.02 -4.38 11.10
C GLU A 203 -14.23 -5.87 10.88
N THR A 204 -13.39 -6.51 10.05
CA THR A 204 -13.60 -7.90 9.60
C THR A 204 -13.59 -8.90 10.75
N TYR A 205 -12.67 -8.78 11.71
CA TYR A 205 -12.62 -9.69 12.87
C TYR A 205 -13.94 -9.70 13.65
N MET A 206 -14.47 -8.52 13.96
CA MET A 206 -15.71 -8.39 14.70
C MET A 206 -16.93 -8.88 13.90
N ALA A 207 -16.95 -8.64 12.59
CA ALA A 207 -18.00 -9.14 11.70
C ALA A 207 -18.04 -10.68 11.65
N LEU A 208 -16.87 -11.32 11.55
CA LEU A 208 -16.73 -12.78 11.62
C LEU A 208 -17.15 -13.32 12.98
N LYS A 209 -16.68 -12.72 14.07
CA LYS A 209 -17.00 -13.11 15.44
C LYS A 209 -18.50 -12.99 15.74
N ALA A 210 -19.16 -11.97 15.22
CA ALA A 210 -20.59 -11.72 15.40
C ALA A 210 -21.49 -12.51 14.41
N GLY A 211 -20.90 -13.27 13.46
CA GLY A 211 -21.65 -14.01 12.44
C GLY A 211 -22.35 -13.12 11.39
N VAL A 212 -21.91 -11.87 11.23
CA VAL A 212 -22.35 -10.99 10.13
C VAL A 212 -21.89 -11.56 8.79
N ALA A 213 -20.70 -12.16 8.78
CA ALA A 213 -20.16 -12.95 7.68
C ALA A 213 -19.78 -14.35 8.19
N ASP A 214 -20.03 -15.38 7.36
CA ASP A 214 -19.65 -16.77 7.66
C ASP A 214 -18.17 -17.01 7.45
N GLY A 215 -17.55 -16.22 6.55
CA GLY A 215 -16.16 -16.35 6.18
C GLY A 215 -15.61 -15.08 5.56
N GLN A 216 -14.33 -15.17 5.18
CA GLN A 216 -13.60 -14.10 4.51
C GLN A 216 -12.55 -14.69 3.56
N GLU A 217 -11.89 -13.85 2.79
CA GLU A 217 -10.76 -14.22 1.93
C GLU A 217 -9.62 -13.21 2.10
N ASN A 218 -8.43 -13.70 2.27
CA ASN A 218 -7.20 -12.91 2.41
C ASN A 218 -5.95 -13.77 2.20
N PRO A 219 -4.78 -13.16 1.98
CA PRO A 219 -3.51 -13.84 2.10
C PRO A 219 -3.25 -14.36 3.52
N PHE A 220 -2.43 -15.39 3.65
CA PHE A 220 -2.09 -15.99 4.95
C PHE A 220 -1.59 -14.97 5.97
N VAL A 221 -0.70 -14.06 5.56
CA VAL A 221 -0.16 -13.01 6.43
C VAL A 221 -1.27 -12.15 7.03
N ASN A 222 -2.26 -11.77 6.21
CA ASN A 222 -3.37 -10.94 6.64
C ASN A 222 -4.31 -11.69 7.60
N ILE A 223 -4.54 -12.98 7.35
CA ILE A 223 -5.36 -13.85 8.23
C ILE A 223 -4.70 -13.96 9.61
N GLU A 224 -3.36 -14.13 9.63
CA GLU A 224 -2.57 -14.30 10.85
C GLU A 224 -2.52 -13.01 11.67
N VAL A 225 -2.06 -11.89 11.08
CA VAL A 225 -1.86 -10.63 11.82
C VAL A 225 -3.16 -10.02 12.36
N MET A 226 -4.30 -10.26 11.68
CA MET A 226 -5.64 -9.85 12.12
C MET A 226 -6.34 -10.93 12.95
N LYS A 227 -5.69 -12.05 13.18
CA LYS A 227 -6.18 -13.17 14.00
C LYS A 227 -7.53 -13.73 13.53
N PHE A 228 -7.82 -13.65 12.23
CA PHE A 228 -9.09 -14.17 11.70
C PHE A 228 -9.24 -15.67 12.00
N TYR A 229 -8.13 -16.42 12.08
CA TYR A 229 -8.11 -17.83 12.42
C TYR A 229 -8.71 -18.13 13.82
N GLU A 230 -8.72 -17.17 14.77
CA GLU A 230 -9.32 -17.37 16.09
C GLU A 230 -10.87 -17.46 16.04
N VAL A 231 -11.47 -16.93 14.97
CA VAL A 231 -12.92 -16.84 14.76
C VAL A 231 -13.38 -17.54 13.48
N GLN A 232 -12.57 -18.43 12.95
CA GLN A 232 -12.85 -19.26 11.78
C GLN A 232 -12.55 -20.74 12.08
N LYS A 233 -13.08 -21.66 11.28
CA LYS A 233 -12.96 -23.10 11.46
C LYS A 233 -12.22 -23.78 10.32
N TYR A 234 -12.52 -23.38 9.08
CA TYR A 234 -12.06 -24.03 7.86
C TYR A 234 -11.20 -23.05 7.05
N LEU A 235 -10.13 -23.57 6.47
CA LEU A 235 -9.27 -22.86 5.54
C LEU A 235 -9.18 -23.67 4.25
N THR A 236 -9.50 -23.07 3.09
CA THR A 236 -9.26 -23.66 1.79
C THR A 236 -8.15 -22.89 1.07
N ILE A 237 -7.11 -23.64 0.64
CA ILE A 237 -6.01 -23.10 -0.15
C ILE A 237 -6.44 -23.09 -1.63
N VAL A 238 -6.79 -21.89 -2.13
CA VAL A 238 -7.27 -21.72 -3.50
C VAL A 238 -6.25 -21.02 -4.38
N ASP A 239 -5.46 -20.09 -3.81
CA ASP A 239 -4.49 -19.25 -4.54
C ASP A 239 -5.12 -18.59 -5.77
N TYR A 240 -6.31 -18.00 -5.58
CA TYR A 240 -7.15 -17.60 -6.71
C TYR A 240 -6.85 -16.21 -7.24
N GLN A 241 -6.32 -15.32 -6.40
CA GLN A 241 -6.00 -13.94 -6.76
C GLN A 241 -4.78 -13.43 -6.01
N PHE A 242 -4.01 -12.57 -6.66
CA PHE A 242 -3.01 -11.72 -6.03
C PHE A 242 -3.65 -10.46 -5.42
N HIS A 243 -3.02 -9.87 -4.40
CA HIS A 243 -3.47 -8.61 -3.83
C HIS A 243 -2.38 -7.55 -3.95
N PRO A 244 -2.54 -6.55 -4.85
CA PRO A 244 -1.57 -5.48 -5.03
C PRO A 244 -1.57 -4.49 -3.86
N ASP A 245 -0.41 -3.91 -3.60
CA ASP A 245 -0.16 -2.89 -2.58
C ASP A 245 0.50 -1.65 -3.21
N PRO A 246 -0.27 -0.73 -3.82
CA PRO A 246 0.27 0.47 -4.41
C PRO A 246 0.74 1.45 -3.33
N PHE A 247 1.91 2.06 -3.56
CA PHE A 247 2.43 3.17 -2.78
C PHE A 247 1.96 4.48 -3.40
N ASN A 248 0.88 5.02 -2.87
CA ASN A 248 0.22 6.21 -3.39
C ASN A 248 0.76 7.46 -2.74
N VAL A 249 0.96 8.52 -3.52
CA VAL A 249 1.32 9.85 -3.04
C VAL A 249 0.42 10.92 -3.66
N ASN A 250 0.28 12.05 -2.97
CA ASN A 250 -0.39 13.22 -3.54
C ASN A 250 0.46 13.83 -4.66
N PRO A 251 -0.07 13.99 -5.89
CA PRO A 251 0.71 14.49 -7.03
C PRO A 251 1.21 15.92 -6.85
N ALA A 252 0.38 16.82 -6.27
CA ALA A 252 0.76 18.22 -6.09
C ALA A 252 1.89 18.36 -5.07
N TRP A 253 1.80 17.65 -3.94
CA TRP A 253 2.87 17.60 -2.95
C TRP A 253 4.16 17.01 -3.57
N TYR A 254 4.07 15.87 -4.26
CA TYR A 254 5.25 15.24 -4.87
C TYR A 254 5.93 16.14 -5.90
N LYS A 255 5.15 16.80 -6.76
CA LYS A 255 5.66 17.74 -7.79
C LYS A 255 6.20 19.04 -7.18
N SER A 256 5.86 19.39 -5.94
CA SER A 256 6.44 20.56 -5.23
C SER A 256 7.86 20.30 -4.70
N LEU A 257 8.29 19.05 -4.64
CA LEU A 257 9.64 18.67 -4.23
C LEU A 257 10.66 18.92 -5.36
N THR A 258 11.94 19.06 -4.98
CA THR A 258 13.02 19.13 -5.99
C THR A 258 13.08 17.82 -6.80
N PRO A 259 13.56 17.85 -8.06
CA PRO A 259 13.74 16.63 -8.86
C PRO A 259 14.61 15.58 -8.17
N GLU A 260 15.61 16.01 -7.39
CA GLU A 260 16.44 15.13 -6.58
C GLU A 260 15.61 14.38 -5.51
N TYR A 261 14.78 15.10 -4.73
CA TYR A 261 13.94 14.50 -3.71
C TYR A 261 12.87 13.58 -4.32
N GLN A 262 12.28 13.96 -5.46
CA GLN A 262 11.36 13.09 -6.19
C GLN A 262 12.03 11.77 -6.58
N LYS A 263 13.24 11.83 -7.10
CA LYS A 263 14.02 10.63 -7.45
C LYS A 263 14.34 9.77 -6.21
N ILE A 264 14.81 10.38 -5.12
CA ILE A 264 15.10 9.68 -3.87
C ILE A 264 13.85 8.97 -3.36
N LEU A 265 12.69 9.63 -3.32
CA LEU A 265 11.44 9.01 -2.88
C LEU A 265 11.03 7.82 -3.76
N LYS A 266 11.13 7.95 -5.09
CA LYS A 266 10.84 6.85 -6.03
C LYS A 266 11.77 5.67 -5.80
N ASP A 267 13.07 5.91 -5.70
CA ASP A 267 14.08 4.86 -5.51
C ASP A 267 13.90 4.15 -4.15
N CYS A 268 13.68 4.92 -3.07
CA CYS A 268 13.42 4.38 -1.73
C CYS A 268 12.10 3.58 -1.68
N ALA A 269 11.06 4.03 -2.38
CA ALA A 269 9.80 3.31 -2.47
C ALA A 269 9.99 1.94 -3.15
N ILE A 270 10.74 1.89 -4.26
CA ILE A 270 11.04 0.63 -4.96
C ILE A 270 11.87 -0.30 -4.06
N GLU A 271 12.92 0.20 -3.41
CA GLU A 271 13.79 -0.60 -2.55
C GLU A 271 13.01 -1.16 -1.34
N SER A 272 12.25 -0.32 -0.66
CA SER A 272 11.42 -0.75 0.47
C SER A 272 10.31 -1.71 0.06
N MET A 273 9.79 -1.60 -1.18
CA MET A 273 8.78 -2.51 -1.69
C MET A 273 9.36 -3.89 -2.02
N LYS A 274 10.57 -3.96 -2.57
CA LYS A 274 11.28 -5.25 -2.74
C LYS A 274 11.50 -5.93 -1.38
N TYR A 275 11.90 -5.15 -0.38
CA TYR A 275 12.01 -5.66 0.98
C TYR A 275 10.68 -6.17 1.54
N ASN A 276 9.57 -5.43 1.31
CA ASN A 276 8.22 -5.87 1.66
C ASN A 276 7.85 -7.22 1.02
N ASN A 277 8.12 -7.39 -0.27
CA ASN A 277 7.79 -8.63 -0.99
C ASN A 277 8.56 -9.83 -0.38
N GLN A 278 9.82 -9.62 -0.01
CA GLN A 278 10.62 -10.65 0.63
C GLN A 278 10.13 -10.98 2.05
N LEU A 279 9.76 -9.96 2.84
CA LEU A 279 9.15 -10.15 4.14
C LEU A 279 7.84 -10.94 4.04
N ASN A 280 6.97 -10.60 3.09
CA ASN A 280 5.70 -11.30 2.86
C ASN A 280 5.92 -12.78 2.54
N LYS A 281 6.91 -13.11 1.70
CA LYS A 281 7.25 -14.50 1.37
C LYS A 281 7.59 -15.31 2.63
N THR A 282 8.42 -14.76 3.52
CA THR A 282 8.81 -15.40 4.78
C THR A 282 7.65 -15.44 5.77
N ALA A 283 6.91 -14.34 5.92
CA ALA A 283 5.78 -14.24 6.84
C ALA A 283 4.64 -15.18 6.42
N SER A 284 4.39 -15.35 5.13
CA SER A 284 3.36 -16.25 4.60
C SER A 284 3.59 -17.71 5.02
N LEU A 285 4.84 -18.18 4.99
CA LEU A 285 5.18 -19.54 5.45
C LEU A 285 4.92 -19.71 6.95
N LYS A 286 5.31 -18.73 7.77
CA LYS A 286 5.05 -18.75 9.23
C LYS A 286 3.56 -18.68 9.55
N ALA A 287 2.84 -17.80 8.88
CA ALA A 287 1.41 -17.65 9.04
C ALA A 287 0.65 -18.94 8.69
N PHE A 288 1.06 -19.64 7.63
CA PHE A 288 0.47 -20.92 7.27
C PHE A 288 0.67 -21.99 8.36
N GLU A 289 1.86 -22.05 8.98
CA GLU A 289 2.10 -22.99 10.10
C GLU A 289 1.18 -22.69 11.31
N VAL A 290 0.90 -21.41 11.61
CA VAL A 290 -0.08 -21.05 12.65
C VAL A 290 -1.48 -21.57 12.27
N MET A 291 -1.91 -21.36 11.03
CA MET A 291 -3.24 -21.75 10.58
C MET A 291 -3.41 -23.27 10.49
N LYS A 292 -2.39 -24.03 10.11
CA LYS A 292 -2.42 -25.50 10.11
C LYS A 292 -2.74 -26.09 11.48
N ASN A 293 -2.32 -25.41 12.55
CA ASN A 293 -2.56 -25.84 13.92
C ASN A 293 -3.90 -25.35 14.46
N ALA A 294 -4.49 -24.32 13.86
CA ALA A 294 -5.71 -23.66 14.37
C ALA A 294 -6.97 -24.02 13.56
N LEU A 295 -6.83 -24.37 12.29
CA LEU A 295 -7.94 -24.56 11.35
C LEU A 295 -7.90 -25.94 10.69
N GLU A 296 -9.07 -26.42 10.27
CA GLU A 296 -9.18 -27.55 9.36
C GLU A 296 -8.81 -27.07 7.93
N VAL A 297 -7.67 -27.56 7.42
CA VAL A 297 -7.10 -27.11 6.15
C VAL A 297 -7.47 -28.04 5.03
N THR A 298 -8.05 -27.48 3.97
CA THR A 298 -8.34 -28.14 2.69
C THR A 298 -7.33 -27.67 1.64
N THR A 299 -6.55 -28.60 1.09
CA THR A 299 -5.72 -28.38 -0.10
C THR A 299 -6.46 -28.96 -1.30
N LEU A 300 -6.73 -28.13 -2.30
CA LEU A 300 -7.45 -28.55 -3.50
C LEU A 300 -6.58 -29.45 -4.39
N THR A 301 -7.16 -30.54 -4.88
CA THR A 301 -6.57 -31.30 -5.98
C THR A 301 -6.53 -30.48 -7.27
N PRO A 302 -5.71 -30.84 -8.28
CA PRO A 302 -5.70 -30.14 -9.56
C PRO A 302 -7.08 -30.04 -10.23
N ALA A 303 -7.88 -31.12 -10.15
CA ALA A 303 -9.23 -31.12 -10.71
C ALA A 303 -10.19 -30.18 -9.97
N GLN A 304 -10.14 -30.16 -8.64
CA GLN A 304 -10.93 -29.23 -7.83
C GLN A 304 -10.52 -27.76 -8.11
N ARG A 305 -9.22 -27.48 -8.16
CA ARG A 305 -8.73 -26.14 -8.50
C ARG A 305 -9.14 -25.72 -9.92
N GLN A 306 -9.19 -26.67 -10.88
CA GLN A 306 -9.67 -26.41 -12.24
C GLN A 306 -11.14 -25.98 -12.25
N ALA A 307 -12.02 -26.56 -11.43
CA ALA A 307 -13.40 -26.15 -11.31
C ALA A 307 -13.55 -24.67 -10.88
N PHE A 308 -12.70 -24.17 -9.98
CA PHE A 308 -12.64 -22.74 -9.63
C PHE A 308 -12.15 -21.91 -10.81
N LYS A 309 -11.12 -22.37 -11.56
CA LYS A 309 -10.65 -21.66 -12.76
C LYS A 309 -11.75 -21.53 -13.81
N ASP A 310 -12.50 -22.59 -14.07
CA ASP A 310 -13.59 -22.59 -15.06
C ASP A 310 -14.69 -21.59 -14.70
N LYS A 311 -15.10 -21.54 -13.44
CA LYS A 311 -16.04 -20.53 -12.95
C LYS A 311 -15.51 -19.10 -13.08
N ALA A 312 -14.22 -18.91 -12.80
CA ALA A 312 -13.56 -17.61 -12.87
C ALA A 312 -13.49 -17.03 -14.30
N MET A 313 -13.55 -17.87 -15.33
CA MET A 313 -13.50 -17.37 -16.73
C MET A 313 -14.64 -16.41 -17.10
N THR A 314 -15.79 -16.53 -16.44
CA THR A 314 -16.91 -15.59 -16.64
C THR A 314 -16.56 -14.17 -16.21
N VAL A 315 -15.66 -14.02 -15.22
CA VAL A 315 -15.18 -12.72 -14.71
C VAL A 315 -14.35 -12.02 -15.78
N TYR A 316 -13.48 -12.75 -16.50
CA TYR A 316 -12.66 -12.19 -17.58
C TYR A 316 -13.53 -11.56 -18.68
N ALA A 317 -14.52 -12.31 -19.17
CA ALA A 317 -15.42 -11.83 -20.23
C ALA A 317 -16.15 -10.55 -19.82
N ALA A 318 -16.62 -10.47 -18.56
CA ALA A 318 -17.32 -9.28 -18.05
C ALA A 318 -16.43 -8.04 -18.04
N PHE A 319 -15.19 -8.15 -17.51
CA PHE A 319 -14.28 -7.00 -17.41
C PHE A 319 -13.72 -6.54 -18.76
N ILE A 320 -13.56 -7.46 -19.73
CA ILE A 320 -13.21 -7.11 -21.11
C ILE A 320 -14.38 -6.37 -21.77
N ALA A 321 -15.62 -6.86 -21.61
CA ALA A 321 -16.80 -6.21 -22.17
C ALA A 321 -17.05 -4.81 -21.58
N GLU A 322 -16.69 -4.58 -20.32
CA GLU A 322 -16.73 -3.27 -19.67
C GLU A 322 -15.60 -2.32 -20.12
N GLY A 323 -14.63 -2.78 -20.91
CA GLY A 323 -13.49 -1.97 -21.38
C GLY A 323 -12.47 -1.61 -20.31
N ILE A 324 -12.51 -2.26 -19.15
CA ILE A 324 -11.56 -2.04 -18.05
C ILE A 324 -10.18 -2.58 -18.45
N MET A 325 -10.15 -3.69 -19.16
CA MET A 325 -8.96 -4.33 -19.70
C MET A 325 -9.24 -4.93 -21.08
N THR A 326 -8.19 -5.27 -21.79
CA THR A 326 -8.26 -5.94 -23.09
C THR A 326 -7.63 -7.32 -23.03
N GLN A 327 -7.97 -8.20 -23.97
CA GLN A 327 -7.31 -9.50 -24.08
C GLN A 327 -5.80 -9.36 -24.34
N ALA A 328 -5.39 -8.35 -25.13
CA ALA A 328 -3.99 -8.08 -25.41
C ALA A 328 -3.19 -7.70 -24.15
N GLU A 329 -3.77 -6.86 -23.26
CA GLU A 329 -3.14 -6.52 -21.97
C GLU A 329 -2.97 -7.77 -21.09
N LEU A 330 -3.96 -8.66 -21.05
CA LEU A 330 -3.88 -9.92 -20.31
C LEU A 330 -2.81 -10.85 -20.87
N ASP A 331 -2.69 -10.94 -22.19
CA ASP A 331 -1.69 -11.79 -22.85
C ASP A 331 -0.27 -11.22 -22.66
N GLU A 332 -0.09 -9.89 -22.70
CA GLU A 332 1.17 -9.21 -22.35
C GLU A 332 1.61 -9.56 -20.92
N ILE A 333 0.67 -9.47 -19.95
CA ILE A 333 0.94 -9.83 -18.54
C ILE A 333 1.34 -11.30 -18.42
N ARG A 334 0.59 -12.23 -19.03
CA ARG A 334 0.90 -13.66 -18.99
C ARG A 334 2.26 -13.98 -19.60
N ALA A 335 2.67 -13.27 -20.65
CA ALA A 335 3.97 -13.45 -21.29
C ALA A 335 5.13 -13.04 -20.37
N VAL A 336 4.97 -11.93 -19.63
CA VAL A 336 6.01 -11.40 -18.74
C VAL A 336 6.06 -12.15 -17.39
N SER A 337 4.91 -12.64 -16.90
CA SER A 337 4.81 -13.28 -15.59
C SER A 337 5.33 -14.73 -15.52
N LYS A 338 5.73 -15.33 -16.65
CA LYS A 338 6.29 -16.69 -16.76
C LYS A 338 7.73 -16.82 -16.25
#